data_2e2c914d0de71cba8787dc36a359b8f4
#
_entry.id   2e2c914d0de71cba8787dc36a359b8f4
#
_cell.length_a   1.000
_cell.length_b   1.000
_cell.length_c   1.000
_cell.angle_alpha   90.00
_cell.angle_beta   90.00
_cell.angle_gamma   90.00
#
_symmetry.space_group_name_H-M   'P 1'
#
loop_
_entity.id
_entity.type
_entity.pdbx_description
1 polymer ?
#
loop_
_entity_poly.entity_id
_entity_poly.type
_entity_poly.pdbx_seq_one_letter_code
_entity_poly.pdbx_strand_id
1 'polypeptide(L)'
;MSLEQEFELIRRVPIFSTTDPAMQKLLAFSSDRLTYDEGQIMFSAGDPPDSAYIVMEGEVDITVPTPKGALLVNTLTRNDVIGEIGIFGDVPRTATAVARTRVEALRISRDVFVNVIRSNPDAAIALVKILADRLAKTTAQLRRMAAEGGR
;
A
#
# COMPACT_ATOMS: atom_id res chain seq x y z
N MET A 1 1.25 -10.21 18.33
CA MET A 1 2.18 -9.07 18.40
C MET A 1 1.64 -8.05 19.40
N SER A 2 2.49 -7.50 20.24
CA SER A 2 2.10 -6.48 21.21
C SER A 2 1.97 -5.11 20.53
N LEU A 3 1.29 -4.20 21.21
CA LEU A 3 1.19 -2.79 20.78
C LEU A 3 2.57 -2.15 20.58
N GLU A 4 3.52 -2.47 21.48
CA GLU A 4 4.90 -1.97 21.38
C GLU A 4 5.58 -2.46 20.11
N GLN A 5 5.37 -3.71 19.71
CA GLN A 5 5.92 -4.26 18.48
C GLN A 5 5.30 -3.60 17.25
N GLU A 6 4.01 -3.33 17.26
CA GLU A 6 3.33 -2.59 16.19
C GLU A 6 3.86 -1.17 16.09
N PHE A 7 4.06 -0.50 17.22
CA PHE A 7 4.65 0.83 17.26
C PHE A 7 6.06 0.85 16.65
N GLU A 8 6.91 -0.14 17.00
CA GLU A 8 8.25 -0.24 16.43
C GLU A 8 8.22 -0.47 14.92
N LEU A 9 7.26 -1.24 14.42
CA LEU A 9 7.10 -1.45 12.99
C LEU A 9 6.69 -0.18 12.27
N ILE A 10 5.74 0.56 12.81
CA ILE A 10 5.26 1.82 12.23
C ILE A 10 6.39 2.83 12.13
N ARG A 11 7.26 2.92 13.14
CA ARG A 11 8.42 3.80 13.13
C ARG A 11 9.38 3.53 11.97
N ARG A 12 9.42 2.30 11.46
CA ARG A 12 10.31 1.89 10.38
C ARG A 12 9.71 2.10 8.98
N VAL A 13 8.41 2.36 8.90
CA VAL A 13 7.76 2.62 7.61
C VAL A 13 8.16 4.02 7.15
N PRO A 14 8.73 4.18 5.94
CA PRO A 14 9.26 5.48 5.48
C PRO A 14 8.27 6.64 5.60
N ILE A 15 6.99 6.41 5.32
CA ILE A 15 5.95 7.44 5.41
C ILE A 15 5.80 7.92 6.86
N PHE A 16 5.95 7.05 7.84
CA PHE A 16 5.66 7.36 9.24
C PHE A 16 6.90 7.58 10.10
N SER A 17 8.10 7.32 9.58
CA SER A 17 9.34 7.39 10.35
C SER A 17 9.64 8.79 10.88
N THR A 18 9.18 9.82 10.18
CA THR A 18 9.41 11.23 10.54
C THR A 18 8.25 11.86 11.29
N THR A 19 7.17 11.10 11.52
CA THR A 19 6.02 11.63 12.25
C THR A 19 6.30 11.67 13.77
N ASP A 20 5.50 12.49 14.46
CA ASP A 20 5.53 12.61 15.92
C ASP A 20 5.29 11.24 16.57
N PRO A 21 6.03 10.87 17.64
CA PRO A 21 5.77 9.62 18.37
C PRO A 21 4.34 9.43 18.83
N ALA A 22 3.64 10.51 19.20
CA ALA A 22 2.24 10.44 19.60
C ALA A 22 1.37 9.97 18.42
N MET A 23 1.67 10.44 17.20
CA MET A 23 0.97 10.01 15.99
C MET A 23 1.28 8.56 15.64
N GLN A 24 2.52 8.14 15.82
CA GLN A 24 2.93 6.74 15.61
C GLN A 24 2.19 5.80 16.55
N LYS A 25 2.01 6.20 17.80
CA LYS A 25 1.23 5.44 18.79
C LYS A 25 -0.24 5.38 18.40
N LEU A 26 -0.80 6.48 17.91
CA LEU A 26 -2.17 6.51 17.43
C LEU A 26 -2.37 5.53 16.27
N LEU A 27 -1.43 5.50 15.33
CA LEU A 27 -1.46 4.56 14.22
C LEU A 27 -1.43 3.11 14.72
N ALA A 28 -0.51 2.80 15.64
CA ALA A 28 -0.41 1.47 16.22
C ALA A 28 -1.70 1.05 16.92
N PHE A 29 -2.27 1.96 17.70
CA PHE A 29 -3.48 1.69 18.48
C PHE A 29 -4.72 1.53 17.61
N SER A 30 -4.84 2.30 16.53
CA SER A 30 -6.04 2.33 15.68
C SER A 30 -5.96 1.42 14.47
N SER A 31 -4.84 0.76 14.22
CA SER A 31 -4.72 -0.17 13.10
C SER A 31 -5.17 -1.58 13.49
N ASP A 32 -5.66 -2.32 12.49
CA ASP A 32 -6.01 -3.73 12.64
C ASP A 32 -4.90 -4.60 12.06
N ARG A 33 -4.50 -5.63 12.80
CA ARG A 33 -3.56 -6.61 12.29
C ARG A 33 -4.32 -7.72 11.60
N LEU A 34 -4.01 -7.96 10.33
CA LEU A 34 -4.66 -8.97 9.50
C LEU A 34 -3.63 -9.92 8.92
N THR A 35 -4.06 -11.19 8.78
CA THR A 35 -3.25 -12.22 8.14
C THR A 35 -4.00 -12.72 6.92
N TYR A 36 -3.27 -12.87 5.80
CA TYR A 36 -3.80 -13.40 4.55
C TYR A 36 -2.98 -14.63 4.15
N ASP A 37 -3.67 -15.68 3.76
CA ASP A 37 -3.01 -16.86 3.22
C ASP A 37 -2.60 -16.64 1.76
N GLU A 38 -1.64 -17.41 1.29
CA GLU A 38 -1.20 -17.37 -0.11
C GLU A 38 -2.41 -17.47 -1.05
N GLY A 39 -2.51 -16.57 -2.02
CA GLY A 39 -3.61 -16.52 -2.98
C GLY A 39 -4.83 -15.76 -2.52
N GLN A 40 -4.91 -15.36 -1.27
CA GLN A 40 -6.06 -14.64 -0.74
C GLN A 40 -6.06 -13.19 -1.21
N ILE A 41 -7.24 -12.69 -1.58
CA ILE A 41 -7.42 -11.31 -2.05
C ILE A 41 -7.54 -10.39 -0.82
N MET A 42 -6.73 -9.34 -0.78
CA MET A 42 -6.82 -8.32 0.25
C MET A 42 -7.90 -7.29 -0.07
N PHE A 43 -7.93 -6.82 -1.31
CA PHE A 43 -9.03 -6.01 -1.87
C PHE A 43 -9.04 -6.16 -3.38
N SER A 44 -10.17 -5.87 -3.99
CA SER A 44 -10.37 -6.01 -5.43
C SER A 44 -10.51 -4.65 -6.11
N ALA A 45 -10.06 -4.56 -7.36
CA ALA A 45 -10.33 -3.38 -8.19
C ALA A 45 -11.84 -3.09 -8.19
N GLY A 46 -12.21 -1.84 -8.01
CA GLY A 46 -13.60 -1.41 -7.92
C GLY A 46 -14.15 -1.32 -6.50
N ASP A 47 -13.48 -1.89 -5.51
CA ASP A 47 -13.92 -1.81 -4.11
C ASP A 47 -13.79 -0.37 -3.58
N PRO A 48 -14.59 0.01 -2.57
CA PRO A 48 -14.43 1.31 -1.92
C PRO A 48 -13.05 1.47 -1.28
N PRO A 49 -12.43 2.67 -1.38
CA PRO A 49 -11.10 2.93 -0.80
C PRO A 49 -11.21 3.27 0.69
N ASP A 50 -11.54 2.31 1.52
CA ASP A 50 -11.87 2.52 2.94
C ASP A 50 -10.67 2.44 3.88
N SER A 51 -9.52 2.01 3.39
CA SER A 51 -8.34 1.78 4.23
C SER A 51 -7.06 1.74 3.41
N ALA A 52 -5.94 1.96 4.08
CA ALA A 52 -4.60 1.68 3.56
C ALA A 52 -4.01 0.52 4.34
N TYR A 53 -3.06 -0.18 3.75
CA TYR A 53 -2.38 -1.32 4.38
C TYR A 53 -0.88 -1.10 4.39
N ILE A 54 -0.23 -1.53 5.46
CA ILE A 54 1.23 -1.60 5.55
C ILE A 54 1.60 -3.08 5.59
N VAL A 55 2.45 -3.50 4.68
CA VAL A 55 2.94 -4.88 4.67
C VAL A 55 3.96 -5.05 5.79
N MET A 56 3.68 -5.94 6.71
CA MET A 56 4.58 -6.28 7.81
C MET A 56 5.49 -7.44 7.45
N GLU A 57 4.94 -8.42 6.74
CA GLU A 57 5.64 -9.63 6.33
C GLU A 57 4.97 -10.19 5.08
N GLY A 58 5.79 -10.76 4.19
CA GLY A 58 5.30 -11.40 2.97
C GLY A 58 5.34 -10.50 1.75
N GLU A 59 4.75 -10.98 0.67
CA GLU A 59 4.73 -10.30 -0.62
C GLU A 59 3.30 -10.18 -1.14
N VAL A 60 2.97 -9.02 -1.70
CA VAL A 60 1.64 -8.72 -2.24
C VAL A 60 1.75 -8.37 -3.71
N ASP A 61 1.03 -9.09 -4.55
CA ASP A 61 0.93 -8.78 -5.98
C ASP A 61 -0.17 -7.76 -6.22
N ILE A 62 0.17 -6.72 -6.96
CA ILE A 62 -0.77 -5.70 -7.40
C ILE A 62 -1.06 -5.97 -8.87
N THR A 63 -2.32 -6.24 -9.18
CA THR A 63 -2.75 -6.57 -10.54
C THR A 63 -3.87 -5.64 -11.00
N VAL A 64 -3.97 -5.45 -12.30
CA VAL A 64 -5.07 -4.72 -12.91
C VAL A 64 -5.82 -5.63 -13.87
N PRO A 65 -7.15 -5.55 -13.93
CA PRO A 65 -7.92 -6.35 -14.87
C PRO A 65 -7.70 -5.86 -16.31
N THR A 66 -7.51 -6.80 -17.21
CA THR A 66 -7.43 -6.51 -18.66
C THR A 66 -8.30 -7.51 -19.42
N PRO A 67 -8.63 -7.24 -20.68
CA PRO A 67 -9.38 -8.20 -21.52
C PRO A 67 -8.69 -9.56 -21.63
N LYS A 68 -7.38 -9.62 -21.40
CA LYS A 68 -6.58 -10.87 -21.47
C LYS A 68 -6.34 -11.48 -20.10
N GLY A 69 -7.00 -10.98 -19.06
CA GLY A 69 -6.82 -11.45 -17.68
C GLY A 69 -6.09 -10.42 -16.81
N ALA A 70 -5.71 -10.83 -15.62
CA ALA A 70 -5.03 -9.96 -14.66
C ALA A 70 -3.59 -9.68 -15.10
N LEU A 71 -3.21 -8.40 -15.12
CA LEU A 71 -1.85 -7.96 -15.43
C LEU A 71 -1.15 -7.59 -14.14
N LEU A 72 -0.03 -8.26 -13.84
CA LEU A 72 0.81 -7.92 -12.70
C LEU A 72 1.55 -6.62 -12.98
N VAL A 73 1.32 -5.60 -12.15
CA VAL A 73 1.96 -4.29 -12.31
C VAL A 73 3.01 -4.01 -11.25
N ASN A 74 2.93 -4.66 -10.09
CA ASN A 74 3.93 -4.50 -9.04
C ASN A 74 3.84 -5.65 -8.03
N THR A 75 4.93 -5.88 -7.30
CA THR A 75 4.93 -6.75 -6.13
C THR A 75 5.48 -5.93 -4.96
N LEU A 76 4.70 -5.80 -3.91
CA LEU A 76 5.05 -5.00 -2.75
C LEU A 76 5.45 -5.90 -1.59
N THR A 77 6.36 -5.40 -0.77
CA THR A 77 6.99 -6.18 0.29
C THR A 77 6.97 -5.39 1.61
N ARG A 78 7.67 -5.91 2.60
CA ARG A 78 7.77 -5.33 3.94
C ARG A 78 7.99 -3.81 3.91
N ASN A 79 7.24 -3.09 4.72
CA ASN A 79 7.22 -1.63 4.89
C ASN A 79 6.55 -0.87 3.75
N ASP A 80 6.11 -1.53 2.70
CA ASP A 80 5.36 -0.86 1.64
C ASP A 80 3.93 -0.54 2.09
N VAL A 81 3.41 0.57 1.57
CA VAL A 81 2.04 1.00 1.79
C VAL A 81 1.21 0.68 0.55
N ILE A 82 0.02 0.15 0.76
CA ILE A 82 -0.89 -0.27 -0.31
C ILE A 82 -2.23 0.42 -0.14
N GLY A 83 -2.84 0.84 -1.24
CA GLY A 83 -4.21 1.35 -1.24
C GLY A 83 -4.34 2.86 -1.12
N GLU A 84 -3.21 3.57 -1.09
CA GLU A 84 -3.17 5.03 -0.98
C GLU A 84 -3.79 5.76 -2.17
N ILE A 85 -3.69 5.18 -3.37
CA ILE A 85 -4.19 5.82 -4.60
C ILE A 85 -5.70 6.05 -4.52
N GLY A 86 -6.46 5.03 -4.14
CA GLY A 86 -7.91 5.13 -4.03
C GLY A 86 -8.33 6.17 -2.99
N ILE A 87 -7.60 6.23 -1.88
CA ILE A 87 -7.90 7.16 -0.79
C ILE A 87 -7.70 8.61 -1.24
N PHE A 88 -6.54 8.93 -1.78
CA PHE A 88 -6.21 10.32 -2.16
C PHE A 88 -6.79 10.71 -3.51
N GLY A 89 -6.98 9.77 -4.42
CA GLY A 89 -7.65 10.00 -5.69
C GLY A 89 -9.16 10.12 -5.56
N ASP A 90 -9.73 9.74 -4.41
CA ASP A 90 -11.16 9.69 -4.16
C ASP A 90 -11.89 8.88 -5.25
N VAL A 91 -11.32 7.73 -5.56
CA VAL A 91 -11.82 6.82 -6.60
C VAL A 91 -11.86 5.40 -6.05
N PRO A 92 -12.69 4.52 -6.60
CA PRO A 92 -12.65 3.10 -6.25
C PRO A 92 -11.24 2.51 -6.44
N ARG A 93 -10.95 1.40 -5.78
CA ARG A 93 -9.67 0.72 -5.92
C ARG A 93 -9.32 0.54 -7.40
N THR A 94 -8.14 1.00 -7.79
CA THR A 94 -7.68 0.95 -9.19
C THR A 94 -7.05 -0.39 -9.55
N ALA A 95 -6.73 -1.18 -8.55
CA ALA A 95 -6.05 -2.47 -8.73
C ALA A 95 -6.53 -3.46 -7.68
N THR A 96 -6.21 -4.71 -7.88
CA THR A 96 -6.46 -5.80 -6.95
C THR A 96 -5.15 -6.15 -6.23
N ALA A 97 -5.22 -6.34 -4.92
CA ALA A 97 -4.08 -6.77 -4.10
C ALA A 97 -4.29 -8.22 -3.68
N VAL A 98 -3.33 -9.09 -4.02
CA VAL A 98 -3.39 -10.52 -3.74
C VAL A 98 -2.16 -10.94 -2.96
N ALA A 99 -2.34 -11.70 -1.90
CA ALA A 99 -1.22 -12.26 -1.15
C ALA A 99 -0.48 -13.28 -2.02
N ARG A 100 0.73 -12.95 -2.41
CA ARG A 100 1.59 -13.85 -3.19
C ARG A 100 2.14 -14.97 -2.31
N THR A 101 2.45 -14.63 -1.07
CA THR A 101 2.85 -15.53 -0.01
C THR A 101 1.87 -15.34 1.15
N ARG A 102 2.09 -15.99 2.28
CA ARG A 102 1.40 -15.61 3.50
C ARG A 102 1.80 -14.16 3.84
N VAL A 103 0.83 -13.31 4.12
CA VAL A 103 1.02 -11.88 4.38
C VAL A 103 0.47 -11.52 5.74
N GLU A 104 1.25 -10.76 6.50
CA GLU A 104 0.78 -10.03 7.67
C GLU A 104 0.78 -8.55 7.33
N ALA A 105 -0.33 -7.86 7.60
CA ALA A 105 -0.49 -6.45 7.27
C ALA A 105 -1.19 -5.70 8.39
N LEU A 106 -0.87 -4.42 8.53
CA LEU A 106 -1.64 -3.49 9.34
C LEU A 106 -2.61 -2.75 8.43
N ARG A 107 -3.90 -2.78 8.79
CA ARG A 107 -4.92 -2.02 8.09
C ARG A 107 -5.20 -0.73 8.85
N ILE A 108 -5.09 0.39 8.16
CA ILE A 108 -5.32 1.72 8.72
C ILE A 108 -6.56 2.29 8.03
N SER A 109 -7.54 2.74 8.82
CA SER A 109 -8.74 3.34 8.24
C SER A 109 -8.39 4.57 7.42
N ARG A 110 -9.22 4.85 6.41
CA ARG A 110 -9.08 6.04 5.56
C ARG A 110 -8.93 7.32 6.38
N ASP A 111 -9.79 7.52 7.38
CA ASP A 111 -9.80 8.75 8.17
C ASP A 111 -8.50 8.94 8.95
N VAL A 112 -8.01 7.89 9.57
CA VAL A 112 -6.74 7.94 10.31
C VAL A 112 -5.58 8.19 9.35
N PHE A 113 -5.53 7.48 8.23
CA PHE A 113 -4.45 7.63 7.24
C PHE A 113 -4.42 9.05 6.67
N VAL A 114 -5.55 9.57 6.24
CA VAL A 114 -5.67 10.94 5.70
C VAL A 114 -5.24 11.96 6.75
N ASN A 115 -5.68 11.79 8.00
CA ASN A 115 -5.31 12.70 9.08
C ASN A 115 -3.81 12.74 9.31
N VAL A 116 -3.15 11.58 9.31
CA VAL A 116 -1.70 11.49 9.48
C VAL A 116 -0.97 12.22 8.37
N ILE A 117 -1.36 11.98 7.12
CA ILE A 117 -0.71 12.61 5.97
C ILE A 117 -0.95 14.11 5.95
N ARG A 118 -2.19 14.54 6.26
CA ARG A 118 -2.55 15.96 6.29
C ARG A 118 -1.79 16.73 7.36
N SER A 119 -1.56 16.10 8.51
CA SER A 119 -0.95 16.75 9.68
C SER A 119 0.58 16.70 9.69
N ASN A 120 1.20 15.96 8.77
CA ASN A 120 2.64 15.73 8.75
C ASN A 120 3.21 15.96 7.35
N PRO A 121 3.71 17.19 7.06
CA PRO A 121 4.26 17.49 5.73
C PRO A 121 5.35 16.53 5.26
N ASP A 122 6.21 16.08 6.17
CA ASP A 122 7.28 15.14 5.83
C ASP A 122 6.73 13.78 5.41
N ALA A 123 5.64 13.33 6.05
CA ALA A 123 4.96 12.10 5.65
C ALA A 123 4.33 12.24 4.27
N ALA A 124 3.72 13.39 3.98
CA ALA A 124 3.15 13.68 2.67
C ALA A 124 4.22 13.68 1.58
N ILE A 125 5.38 14.29 1.83
CA ILE A 125 6.50 14.30 0.89
C ILE A 125 7.04 12.87 0.68
N ALA A 126 7.17 12.09 1.74
CA ALA A 126 7.60 10.70 1.63
C ALA A 126 6.63 9.88 0.75
N LEU A 127 5.32 10.08 0.92
CA LEU A 127 4.31 9.45 0.09
C LEU A 127 4.44 9.86 -1.37
N VAL A 128 4.64 11.16 -1.65
CA VAL A 128 4.85 11.66 -3.01
C VAL A 128 6.05 10.98 -3.66
N LYS A 129 7.16 10.83 -2.94
CA LYS A 129 8.36 10.16 -3.45
C LYS A 129 8.09 8.69 -3.79
N ILE A 130 7.35 7.99 -2.94
CA ILE A 130 6.97 6.60 -3.18
C ILE A 130 6.12 6.48 -4.45
N LEU A 131 5.12 7.35 -4.59
CA LEU A 131 4.22 7.35 -5.74
C LEU A 131 4.96 7.72 -7.03
N ALA A 132 5.88 8.70 -6.97
CA ALA A 132 6.70 9.09 -8.11
C ALA A 132 7.60 7.93 -8.56
N ASP A 133 8.21 7.20 -7.62
CA ASP A 133 9.04 6.04 -7.93
C ASP A 133 8.22 4.91 -8.57
N ARG A 134 7.05 4.63 -8.03
CA ARG A 134 6.13 3.63 -8.60
C ARG A 134 5.68 4.01 -10.00
N LEU A 135 5.38 5.29 -10.23
CA LEU A 135 4.98 5.79 -11.54
C LEU A 135 6.12 5.63 -12.56
N ALA A 136 7.33 5.96 -12.16
CA ALA A 136 8.50 5.80 -13.04
C ALA A 136 8.72 4.33 -13.43
N LYS A 137 8.58 3.42 -12.47
CA LYS A 137 8.71 1.97 -12.73
C LYS A 137 7.61 1.47 -13.65
N THR A 138 6.37 1.88 -13.42
CA THR A 138 5.23 1.51 -14.26
C THR A 138 5.39 2.04 -15.67
N THR A 139 5.85 3.28 -15.83
CA THR A 139 6.11 3.88 -17.14
C THR A 139 7.17 3.11 -17.91
N ALA A 140 8.27 2.73 -17.24
CA ALA A 140 9.33 1.92 -17.85
C ALA A 140 8.80 0.57 -18.30
N GLN A 141 7.95 -0.07 -17.48
CA GLN A 141 7.33 -1.35 -17.80
C GLN A 141 6.41 -1.24 -19.02
N LEU A 142 5.61 -0.19 -19.10
CA LEU A 142 4.73 0.06 -20.24
C LEU A 142 5.51 0.27 -21.52
N ARG A 143 6.64 0.97 -21.46
CA ARG A 143 7.53 1.14 -22.62
C ARG A 143 8.08 -0.20 -23.12
N ARG A 144 8.51 -1.08 -22.21
CA ARG A 144 8.97 -2.40 -22.57
C ARG A 144 7.87 -3.23 -23.23
N MET A 145 6.67 -3.20 -22.65
CA MET A 145 5.52 -3.91 -23.20
C MET A 145 5.14 -3.39 -24.59
N ALA A 146 5.17 -2.08 -24.79
CA ALA A 146 4.87 -1.47 -26.08
C ALA A 146 5.93 -1.86 -27.14
N ALA A 147 7.20 -1.89 -26.77
CA ALA A 147 8.27 -2.33 -27.66
C ALA A 147 8.11 -3.80 -28.06
N GLU A 148 7.72 -4.66 -27.11
CA GLU A 148 7.49 -6.09 -27.36
C GLU A 148 6.21 -6.32 -28.18
N GLY A 149 5.14 -5.57 -27.90
CA GLY A 149 3.86 -5.71 -28.57
C GLY A 149 3.78 -5.04 -29.93
N GLY A 150 4.72 -4.17 -30.27
CA GLY A 150 4.76 -3.43 -31.53
C GLY A 150 5.36 -4.18 -32.71
N ARG A 151 5.57 -5.47 -32.55
CA ARG A 151 6.15 -6.34 -33.60
C ARG A 151 5.11 -6.94 -34.51
#